data_833ae352cf3d14ff4442f55e30d18a02
#
_entry.id   833ae352cf3d14ff4442f55e30d18a02
#
_cell.length_a   1.000
_cell.length_b   1.000
_cell.length_c   1.000
_cell.angle_alpha   90.00
_cell.angle_beta   90.00
_cell.angle_gamma   90.00
#
_symmetry.space_group_name_H-M   'P 1'
#
loop_
_entity.id
_entity.type
_entity.pdbx_description
1 polymer ?
#
loop_
_entity_poly.entity_id
_entity_poly.type
_entity_poly.pdbx_seq_one_letter_code
_entity_poly.pdbx_strand_id
1 'polypeptide(L)'
;CHLGVSTFLCEAAIACMMFAGNYVFIHYLGEDGVAAFSIACYFFPIIFMVYNAIGQSAQPILSYHFGVGDAMRVRSAFRLALGTAVTCGLVFFALTALFNHQIVAMFIDRSYPAYDIAVAGLPLFASGFIFFAVNIVSIGYFQSVERARPAMMITVLRGFVFMVLCLLGLPLLLKEPGIWLAVPLAEILTFLVIMAIYYRKHQWVRR
;
A
#
# COMPACT_ATOMS: atom_id res chain seq x y z
N CYS A 1 12.34 -6.03 -20.28
CA CYS A 1 13.08 -6.12 -18.98
C CYS A 1 12.67 -5.05 -17.97
N HIS A 2 12.51 -3.76 -18.36
CA HIS A 2 12.20 -2.68 -17.39
C HIS A 2 10.87 -2.85 -16.65
N LEU A 3 9.83 -3.39 -17.27
CA LEU A 3 8.53 -3.65 -16.61
C LEU A 3 8.64 -4.74 -15.54
N GLY A 4 9.39 -5.81 -15.82
CA GLY A 4 9.62 -6.88 -14.82
C GLY A 4 10.40 -6.41 -13.60
N VAL A 5 11.33 -5.46 -13.75
CA VAL A 5 12.04 -4.84 -12.61
C VAL A 5 11.06 -4.10 -11.69
N SER A 6 10.08 -3.37 -12.23
CA SER A 6 9.08 -2.68 -11.41
C SER A 6 8.22 -3.65 -10.60
N THR A 7 7.81 -4.78 -11.19
CA THR A 7 7.05 -5.82 -10.47
C THR A 7 7.90 -6.48 -9.38
N PHE A 8 9.14 -6.84 -9.69
CA PHE A 8 10.09 -7.38 -8.70
C PHE A 8 10.29 -6.41 -7.52
N LEU A 9 10.45 -5.11 -7.79
CA LEU A 9 10.60 -4.09 -6.75
C LEU A 9 9.34 -3.97 -5.88
N CYS A 10 8.14 -4.17 -6.43
CA CYS A 10 6.90 -4.19 -5.65
C CYS A 10 6.89 -5.35 -4.63
N GLU A 11 7.28 -6.55 -5.05
CA GLU A 11 7.37 -7.71 -4.16
C GLU A 11 8.49 -7.56 -3.13
N ALA A 12 9.66 -7.07 -3.55
CA ALA A 12 10.78 -6.80 -2.66
C ALA A 12 10.44 -5.72 -1.61
N ALA A 13 9.57 -4.76 -1.94
CA ALA A 13 9.12 -3.73 -1.00
C ALA A 13 8.29 -4.32 0.16
N ILE A 14 7.48 -5.36 -0.10
CA ILE A 14 6.72 -6.05 0.95
C ILE A 14 7.68 -6.75 1.91
N ALA A 15 8.68 -7.46 1.38
CA ALA A 15 9.70 -8.12 2.19
C ALA A 15 10.49 -7.10 3.03
N CYS A 16 10.84 -5.96 2.43
CA CYS A 16 11.52 -4.87 3.13
C CYS A 16 10.67 -4.31 4.28
N MET A 17 9.37 -4.08 4.03
CA MET A 17 8.43 -3.63 5.07
C MET A 17 8.34 -4.63 6.23
N MET A 18 8.20 -5.92 5.93
CA MET A 18 8.12 -6.95 6.95
C MET A 18 9.40 -7.02 7.79
N PHE A 19 10.56 -6.99 7.14
CA PHE A 19 11.85 -7.06 7.82
C PHE A 19 12.12 -5.81 8.68
N ALA A 20 11.98 -4.62 8.10
CA ALA A 20 12.19 -3.36 8.81
C ALA A 20 11.15 -3.15 9.91
N GLY A 21 9.88 -3.52 9.65
CA GLY A 21 8.81 -3.49 10.65
C GLY A 21 9.13 -4.37 11.85
N ASN A 22 9.48 -5.64 11.63
CA ASN A 22 9.87 -6.53 12.73
C ASN A 22 11.01 -5.95 13.58
N TYR A 23 12.03 -5.38 12.95
CA TYR A 23 13.15 -4.75 13.66
C TYR A 23 12.68 -3.58 14.55
N VAL A 24 11.81 -2.71 14.03
CA VAL A 24 11.27 -1.57 14.77
C VAL A 24 10.34 -2.03 15.90
N PHE A 25 9.45 -2.99 15.63
CA PHE A 25 8.52 -3.50 16.64
C PHE A 25 9.26 -4.18 17.80
N ILE A 26 10.28 -5.00 17.53
CA ILE A 26 11.07 -5.63 18.60
C ILE A 26 11.84 -4.60 19.44
N HIS A 27 12.33 -3.54 18.80
CA HIS A 27 13.09 -2.50 19.50
C HIS A 27 12.23 -1.65 20.45
N TYR A 28 10.98 -1.34 20.08
CA TYR A 28 10.10 -0.46 20.87
C TYR A 28 9.10 -1.19 21.74
N LEU A 29 8.62 -2.36 21.33
CA LEU A 29 7.53 -3.10 21.97
C LEU A 29 7.93 -4.51 22.41
N GLY A 30 9.18 -4.93 22.13
CA GLY A 30 9.66 -6.26 22.48
C GLY A 30 8.98 -7.39 21.72
N GLU A 31 8.98 -8.60 22.29
CA GLU A 31 8.43 -9.80 21.66
C GLU A 31 6.91 -9.71 21.45
N ASP A 32 6.18 -9.11 22.38
CA ASP A 32 4.73 -8.92 22.27
C ASP A 32 4.38 -8.00 21.11
N GLY A 33 5.20 -6.96 20.84
CA GLY A 33 5.04 -6.09 19.69
C GLY A 33 5.25 -6.82 18.37
N VAL A 34 6.24 -7.69 18.27
CA VAL A 34 6.47 -8.53 17.07
C VAL A 34 5.32 -9.51 16.86
N ALA A 35 4.83 -10.14 17.94
CA ALA A 35 3.67 -11.02 17.86
C ALA A 35 2.43 -10.26 17.35
N ALA A 36 2.18 -9.05 17.84
CA ALA A 36 1.09 -8.20 17.36
C ALA A 36 1.27 -7.80 15.88
N PHE A 37 2.48 -7.41 15.46
CA PHE A 37 2.78 -7.02 14.07
C PHE A 37 2.69 -8.19 13.10
N SER A 38 2.93 -9.42 13.54
CA SER A 38 2.82 -10.61 12.68
C SER A 38 1.44 -10.75 12.06
N ILE A 39 0.36 -10.32 12.74
CA ILE A 39 -0.99 -10.31 12.20
C ILE A 39 -1.06 -9.39 10.97
N ALA A 40 -0.51 -8.17 11.07
CA ALA A 40 -0.44 -7.26 9.92
C ALA A 40 0.39 -7.85 8.77
N CYS A 41 1.47 -8.57 9.08
CA CYS A 41 2.30 -9.27 8.09
C CYS A 41 1.55 -10.38 7.35
N TYR A 42 0.56 -11.02 7.95
CA TYR A 42 -0.30 -11.99 7.25
C TYR A 42 -1.37 -11.32 6.38
N PHE A 43 -1.97 -10.24 6.86
CA PHE A 43 -3.03 -9.54 6.13
C PHE A 43 -2.51 -8.72 4.95
N PHE A 44 -1.38 -8.04 5.11
CA PHE A 44 -0.88 -7.10 4.10
C PHE A 44 -0.62 -7.72 2.73
N PRO A 45 0.04 -8.90 2.61
CA PRO A 45 0.22 -9.58 1.33
C PRO A 45 -1.11 -9.98 0.66
N ILE A 46 -2.11 -10.42 1.45
CA ILE A 46 -3.43 -10.81 0.91
C ILE A 46 -4.10 -9.59 0.28
N ILE A 47 -4.09 -8.46 0.98
CA ILE A 47 -4.64 -7.19 0.49
C ILE A 47 -3.90 -6.70 -0.74
N PHE A 48 -2.56 -6.81 -0.73
CA PHE A 48 -1.72 -6.50 -1.90
C PHE A 48 -2.11 -7.35 -3.12
N MET A 49 -2.31 -8.66 -2.93
CA MET A 49 -2.72 -9.56 -4.02
C MET A 49 -4.05 -9.13 -4.65
N VAL A 50 -5.03 -8.68 -3.84
CA VAL A 50 -6.32 -8.19 -4.36
C VAL A 50 -6.11 -6.93 -5.21
N TYR A 51 -5.35 -5.94 -4.72
CA TYR A 51 -5.11 -4.71 -5.49
C TYR A 51 -4.27 -4.97 -6.74
N ASN A 52 -3.30 -5.87 -6.65
CA ASN A 52 -2.47 -6.28 -7.77
C ASN A 52 -3.33 -7.00 -8.85
N ALA A 53 -4.25 -7.89 -8.43
CA ALA A 53 -5.17 -8.56 -9.33
C ALA A 53 -6.09 -7.57 -10.06
N ILE A 54 -6.63 -6.55 -9.37
CA ILE A 54 -7.42 -5.48 -9.98
C ILE A 54 -6.58 -4.72 -11.03
N GLY A 55 -5.35 -4.35 -10.68
CA GLY A 55 -4.42 -3.68 -11.58
C GLY A 55 -4.09 -4.54 -12.81
N GLN A 56 -3.74 -5.80 -12.61
CA GLN A 56 -3.41 -6.75 -13.68
C GLN A 56 -4.61 -7.04 -14.60
N SER A 57 -5.82 -7.14 -14.06
CA SER A 57 -7.04 -7.32 -14.86
C SER A 57 -7.32 -6.13 -15.78
N ALA A 58 -6.97 -4.92 -15.35
CA ALA A 58 -7.11 -3.71 -16.15
C ALA A 58 -6.01 -3.56 -17.22
N GLN A 59 -4.81 -4.14 -17.00
CA GLN A 59 -3.64 -3.95 -17.88
C GLN A 59 -3.90 -4.26 -19.36
N PRO A 60 -4.48 -5.40 -19.76
CA PRO A 60 -4.72 -5.69 -21.19
C PRO A 60 -5.66 -4.67 -21.84
N ILE A 61 -6.69 -4.21 -21.13
CA ILE A 61 -7.63 -3.21 -21.61
C ILE A 61 -6.94 -1.86 -21.78
N LEU A 62 -6.16 -1.44 -20.78
CA LEU A 62 -5.42 -0.19 -20.80
C LEU A 62 -4.37 -0.17 -21.92
N SER A 63 -3.59 -1.25 -22.07
CA SER A 63 -2.53 -1.36 -23.07
C SER A 63 -3.12 -1.39 -24.49
N TYR A 64 -4.20 -2.14 -24.73
CA TYR A 64 -4.86 -2.18 -26.03
C TYR A 64 -5.36 -0.80 -26.45
N HIS A 65 -6.17 -0.14 -25.58
CA HIS A 65 -6.72 1.17 -25.91
C HIS A 65 -5.66 2.27 -25.97
N PHE A 66 -4.58 2.14 -25.23
CA PHE A 66 -3.43 3.03 -25.36
C PHE A 66 -2.74 2.87 -26.73
N GLY A 67 -2.55 1.62 -27.19
CA GLY A 67 -1.94 1.32 -28.48
C GLY A 67 -2.74 1.83 -29.68
N VAL A 68 -4.07 1.80 -29.63
CA VAL A 68 -4.97 2.34 -30.69
C VAL A 68 -5.27 3.84 -30.53
N GLY A 69 -4.70 4.52 -29.51
CA GLY A 69 -4.85 5.97 -29.30
C GLY A 69 -6.21 6.39 -28.69
N ASP A 70 -7.02 5.45 -28.17
CA ASP A 70 -8.32 5.75 -27.54
C ASP A 70 -8.15 6.21 -26.08
N ALA A 71 -7.79 7.48 -25.92
CA ALA A 71 -7.55 8.07 -24.59
C ALA A 71 -8.82 8.07 -23.70
N MET A 72 -10.02 8.09 -24.29
CA MET A 72 -11.27 8.10 -23.52
C MET A 72 -11.49 6.75 -22.84
N ARG A 73 -11.31 5.65 -23.56
CA ARG A 73 -11.42 4.30 -23.01
C ARG A 73 -10.31 3.99 -22.01
N VAL A 74 -9.07 4.42 -22.26
CA VAL A 74 -7.98 4.32 -21.27
C VAL A 74 -8.39 4.97 -19.96
N ARG A 75 -8.95 6.21 -20.02
CA ARG A 75 -9.39 6.92 -18.82
C ARG A 75 -10.56 6.21 -18.11
N SER A 76 -11.52 5.68 -18.87
CA SER A 76 -12.67 4.96 -18.31
C SER A 76 -12.24 3.68 -17.62
N ALA A 77 -11.40 2.86 -18.26
CA ALA A 77 -10.87 1.63 -17.68
C ALA A 77 -10.04 1.89 -16.41
N PHE A 78 -9.19 2.92 -16.43
CA PHE A 78 -8.43 3.31 -15.25
C PHE A 78 -9.32 3.77 -14.09
N ARG A 79 -10.35 4.60 -14.38
CA ARG A 79 -11.31 5.05 -13.35
C ARG A 79 -12.07 3.88 -12.73
N LEU A 80 -12.49 2.92 -13.55
CA LEU A 80 -13.17 1.72 -13.07
C LEU A 80 -12.27 0.90 -12.16
N ALA A 81 -11.04 0.60 -12.59
CA ALA A 81 -10.06 -0.14 -11.78
C ALA A 81 -9.76 0.59 -10.46
N LEU A 82 -9.58 1.92 -10.53
CA LEU A 82 -9.32 2.74 -9.34
C LEU A 82 -10.54 2.74 -8.39
N GLY A 83 -11.75 2.90 -8.91
CA GLY A 83 -12.99 2.87 -8.12
C GLY A 83 -13.17 1.53 -7.42
N THR A 84 -12.97 0.41 -8.14
CA THR A 84 -13.03 -0.94 -7.57
C THR A 84 -12.00 -1.12 -6.44
N ALA A 85 -10.75 -0.70 -6.68
CA ALA A 85 -9.68 -0.85 -5.68
C ALA A 85 -9.94 0.00 -4.43
N VAL A 86 -10.40 1.25 -4.60
CA VAL A 86 -10.78 2.12 -3.47
C VAL A 86 -11.95 1.53 -2.69
N THR A 87 -12.97 0.99 -3.36
CA THR A 87 -14.10 0.32 -2.70
C THR A 87 -13.61 -0.90 -1.90
N CYS A 88 -12.75 -1.73 -2.47
CA CYS A 88 -12.13 -2.84 -1.73
C CYS A 88 -11.31 -2.33 -0.53
N GLY A 89 -10.55 -1.24 -0.70
CA GLY A 89 -9.79 -0.61 0.38
C GLY A 89 -10.65 -0.12 1.54
N LEU A 90 -11.78 0.52 1.22
CA LEU A 90 -12.78 0.94 2.20
C LEU A 90 -13.39 -0.24 2.93
N VAL A 91 -13.74 -1.31 2.21
CA VAL A 91 -14.29 -2.54 2.79
C VAL A 91 -13.26 -3.19 3.71
N PHE A 92 -12.01 -3.35 3.29
CA PHE A 92 -10.96 -3.93 4.16
C PHE A 92 -10.70 -3.07 5.39
N PHE A 93 -10.65 -1.75 5.24
CA PHE A 93 -10.52 -0.85 6.38
C PHE A 93 -11.70 -0.99 7.35
N ALA A 94 -12.94 -0.94 6.83
CA ALA A 94 -14.14 -1.06 7.65
C ALA A 94 -14.22 -2.42 8.38
N LEU A 95 -13.93 -3.52 7.69
CA LEU A 95 -13.89 -4.85 8.31
C LEU A 95 -12.83 -4.92 9.40
N THR A 96 -11.64 -4.39 9.15
CA THR A 96 -10.56 -4.37 10.15
C THR A 96 -10.92 -3.49 11.33
N ALA A 97 -11.52 -2.32 11.11
CA ALA A 97 -11.90 -1.41 12.21
C ALA A 97 -13.08 -1.92 13.06
N LEU A 98 -14.07 -2.56 12.41
CA LEU A 98 -15.26 -3.08 13.11
C LEU A 98 -15.02 -4.40 13.80
N PHE A 99 -14.17 -5.26 13.23
CA PHE A 99 -13.94 -6.63 13.70
C PHE A 99 -12.52 -6.86 14.22
N ASN A 100 -11.77 -5.80 14.60
CA ASN A 100 -10.39 -5.92 15.09
C ASN A 100 -10.23 -6.91 16.23
N HIS A 101 -11.14 -6.89 17.23
CA HIS A 101 -11.13 -7.82 18.36
C HIS A 101 -11.28 -9.28 17.92
N GLN A 102 -12.18 -9.54 16.97
CA GLN A 102 -12.43 -10.89 16.46
C GLN A 102 -11.25 -11.36 15.60
N ILE A 103 -10.75 -10.49 14.75
CA ILE A 103 -9.59 -10.76 13.88
C ILE A 103 -8.38 -11.10 14.74
N VAL A 104 -8.05 -10.28 15.72
CA VAL A 104 -6.89 -10.51 16.59
C VAL A 104 -7.07 -11.79 17.43
N ALA A 105 -8.29 -12.04 17.95
CA ALA A 105 -8.58 -13.25 18.74
C ALA A 105 -8.45 -14.56 17.95
N MET A 106 -8.44 -14.53 16.62
CA MET A 106 -8.14 -15.71 15.78
C MET A 106 -6.66 -16.11 15.80
N PHE A 107 -5.77 -15.20 16.15
CA PHE A 107 -4.31 -15.38 16.09
C PHE A 107 -3.66 -15.38 17.47
N ILE A 108 -4.15 -14.55 18.39
CA ILE A 108 -3.57 -14.35 19.72
C ILE A 108 -4.68 -14.47 20.76
N ASP A 109 -4.42 -15.28 21.80
CA ASP A 109 -5.33 -15.39 22.92
C ASP A 109 -5.41 -14.07 23.70
N ARG A 110 -6.60 -13.73 24.21
CA ARG A 110 -6.89 -12.47 24.93
C ARG A 110 -6.10 -12.28 26.23
N SER A 111 -5.51 -13.35 26.75
CA SER A 111 -4.69 -13.30 27.97
C SER A 111 -3.28 -12.76 27.74
N TYR A 112 -2.82 -12.67 26.50
CA TYR A 112 -1.47 -12.18 26.17
C TYR A 112 -1.44 -10.66 25.96
N PRO A 113 -0.39 -9.96 26.44
CA PRO A 113 -0.22 -8.51 26.23
C PRO A 113 -0.22 -8.11 24.74
N ALA A 114 0.31 -8.98 23.88
CA ALA A 114 0.30 -8.79 22.43
C ALA A 114 -1.10 -8.59 21.83
N TYR A 115 -2.16 -9.12 22.48
CA TYR A 115 -3.55 -8.94 22.04
C TYR A 115 -3.96 -7.48 22.06
N ASP A 116 -3.75 -6.78 23.18
CA ASP A 116 -4.15 -5.38 23.33
C ASP A 116 -3.35 -4.47 22.39
N ILE A 117 -2.06 -4.76 22.21
CA ILE A 117 -1.19 -4.06 21.25
C ILE A 117 -1.73 -4.19 19.83
N ALA A 118 -2.11 -5.42 19.43
CA ALA A 118 -2.65 -5.70 18.10
C ALA A 118 -4.02 -5.05 17.89
N VAL A 119 -4.94 -5.14 18.86
CA VAL A 119 -6.28 -4.53 18.80
C VAL A 119 -6.20 -3.02 18.65
N ALA A 120 -5.30 -2.35 19.38
CA ALA A 120 -5.11 -0.92 19.27
C ALA A 120 -4.43 -0.50 17.94
N GLY A 121 -3.47 -1.30 17.46
CA GLY A 121 -2.63 -0.95 16.34
C GLY A 121 -3.21 -1.31 14.96
N LEU A 122 -3.92 -2.43 14.86
CA LEU A 122 -4.40 -2.94 13.57
C LEU A 122 -5.33 -1.97 12.81
N PRO A 123 -6.28 -1.25 13.45
CA PRO A 123 -7.09 -0.23 12.76
C PRO A 123 -6.26 0.95 12.25
N LEU A 124 -5.22 1.37 13.01
CA LEU A 124 -4.31 2.43 12.57
C LEU A 124 -3.56 2.00 11.32
N PHE A 125 -3.02 0.77 11.31
CA PHE A 125 -2.37 0.19 10.15
C PHE A 125 -3.30 0.09 8.94
N ALA A 126 -4.55 -0.35 9.16
CA ALA A 126 -5.55 -0.52 8.11
C ALA A 126 -5.98 0.81 7.46
N SER A 127 -5.81 1.95 8.13
CA SER A 127 -6.12 3.27 7.56
C SER A 127 -5.32 3.56 6.27
N GLY A 128 -4.17 2.90 6.08
CA GLY A 128 -3.37 2.97 4.86
C GLY A 128 -3.94 2.23 3.66
N PHE A 129 -4.87 1.30 3.83
CA PHE A 129 -5.33 0.41 2.76
C PHE A 129 -5.96 1.14 1.58
N ILE A 130 -6.64 2.26 1.80
CA ILE A 130 -7.25 3.08 0.75
C ILE A 130 -6.17 3.70 -0.15
N PHE A 131 -5.15 4.29 0.46
CA PHE A 131 -4.04 4.90 -0.28
C PHE A 131 -3.19 3.84 -0.98
N PHE A 132 -3.00 2.70 -0.32
CA PHE A 132 -2.33 1.53 -0.89
C PHE A 132 -3.02 1.04 -2.17
N ALA A 133 -4.36 0.94 -2.17
CA ALA A 133 -5.15 0.59 -3.35
C ALA A 133 -4.88 1.54 -4.53
N VAL A 134 -4.94 2.86 -4.28
CA VAL A 134 -4.68 3.89 -5.29
C VAL A 134 -3.27 3.78 -5.84
N ASN A 135 -2.28 3.57 -4.97
CA ASN A 135 -0.87 3.50 -5.34
C ASN A 135 -0.59 2.29 -6.23
N ILE A 136 -1.07 1.09 -5.87
CA ILE A 136 -0.85 -0.15 -6.65
C ILE A 136 -1.51 -0.05 -8.03
N VAL A 137 -2.78 0.37 -8.10
CA VAL A 137 -3.48 0.50 -9.40
C VAL A 137 -2.84 1.59 -10.26
N SER A 138 -2.32 2.68 -9.68
CA SER A 138 -1.60 3.71 -10.42
C SER A 138 -0.27 3.22 -10.97
N ILE A 139 0.47 2.38 -10.24
CA ILE A 139 1.69 1.72 -10.75
C ILE A 139 1.33 0.84 -11.96
N GLY A 140 0.28 0.01 -11.84
CA GLY A 140 -0.24 -0.82 -12.94
C GLY A 140 -0.64 0.00 -14.17
N TYR A 141 -1.28 1.15 -13.98
CA TYR A 141 -1.59 2.09 -15.05
C TYR A 141 -0.34 2.59 -15.77
N PHE A 142 0.69 3.07 -15.03
CA PHE A 142 1.92 3.54 -15.66
C PHE A 142 2.66 2.44 -16.42
N GLN A 143 2.61 1.20 -15.93
CA GLN A 143 3.14 0.03 -16.64
C GLN A 143 2.38 -0.24 -17.94
N SER A 144 1.05 -0.15 -17.92
CA SER A 144 0.18 -0.42 -19.08
C SER A 144 0.34 0.60 -20.21
N VAL A 145 0.69 1.85 -19.88
CA VAL A 145 0.93 2.93 -20.86
C VAL A 145 2.42 3.14 -21.17
N GLU A 146 3.23 2.09 -20.97
CA GLU A 146 4.67 2.04 -21.28
C GLU A 146 5.53 3.10 -20.57
N ARG A 147 5.04 3.63 -19.44
CA ARG A 147 5.76 4.62 -18.63
C ARG A 147 6.50 3.94 -17.48
N ALA A 148 7.52 3.15 -17.80
CA ALA A 148 8.28 2.40 -16.81
C ALA A 148 8.99 3.29 -15.77
N ARG A 149 9.51 4.46 -16.16
CA ARG A 149 10.23 5.37 -15.24
C ARG A 149 9.35 5.86 -14.07
N PRO A 150 8.16 6.47 -14.28
CA PRO A 150 7.25 6.81 -13.19
C PRO A 150 6.85 5.60 -12.34
N ALA A 151 6.55 4.45 -12.95
CA ALA A 151 6.20 3.23 -12.21
C ALA A 151 7.34 2.82 -11.26
N MET A 152 8.57 2.71 -11.75
CA MET A 152 9.74 2.37 -10.94
C MET A 152 10.00 3.40 -9.83
N MET A 153 9.93 4.70 -10.15
CA MET A 153 10.15 5.77 -9.18
C MET A 153 9.12 5.70 -8.04
N ILE A 154 7.84 5.54 -8.36
CA ILE A 154 6.78 5.41 -7.35
C ILE A 154 7.01 4.17 -6.49
N THR A 155 7.35 3.03 -7.10
CA THR A 155 7.62 1.77 -6.37
C THR A 155 8.80 1.92 -5.41
N VAL A 156 9.91 2.53 -5.84
CA VAL A 156 11.09 2.74 -4.99
C VAL A 156 10.80 3.73 -3.87
N LEU A 157 10.15 4.86 -4.16
CA LEU A 157 9.79 5.85 -3.15
C LEU A 157 8.86 5.23 -2.09
N ARG A 158 7.83 4.51 -2.53
CA ARG A 158 6.86 3.87 -1.65
C ARG A 158 7.48 2.79 -0.77
N GLY A 159 8.13 1.81 -1.40
CA GLY A 159 8.53 0.56 -0.75
C GLY A 159 9.82 0.66 0.04
N PHE A 160 10.68 1.61 -0.29
CA PHE A 160 11.99 1.73 0.36
C PHE A 160 12.16 3.09 1.03
N VAL A 161 12.02 4.19 0.30
CA VAL A 161 12.34 5.52 0.85
C VAL A 161 11.34 5.95 1.92
N PHE A 162 10.07 6.09 1.56
CA PHE A 162 9.05 6.55 2.51
C PHE A 162 8.78 5.52 3.61
N MET A 163 8.82 4.23 3.27
CA MET A 163 8.65 3.17 4.26
C MET A 163 9.71 3.23 5.35
N VAL A 164 10.98 3.28 4.97
CA VAL A 164 12.09 3.32 5.94
C VAL A 164 12.07 4.64 6.73
N LEU A 165 11.86 5.77 6.05
CA LEU A 165 11.79 7.07 6.73
C LEU A 165 10.64 7.13 7.75
N CYS A 166 9.46 6.61 7.41
CA CYS A 166 8.33 6.59 8.33
C CYS A 166 8.54 5.60 9.48
N LEU A 167 9.06 4.39 9.21
CA LEU A 167 9.32 3.39 10.25
C LEU A 167 10.39 3.83 11.25
N LEU A 168 11.39 4.59 10.81
CA LEU A 168 12.44 5.10 11.72
C LEU A 168 12.06 6.46 12.35
N GLY A 169 11.34 7.31 11.61
CA GLY A 169 11.05 8.68 12.06
C GLY A 169 9.81 8.81 12.94
N LEU A 170 8.70 8.14 12.61
CA LEU A 170 7.45 8.28 13.36
C LEU A 170 7.54 7.79 14.82
N PRO A 171 8.18 6.68 15.13
CA PRO A 171 8.29 6.21 16.50
C PRO A 171 9.02 7.22 17.43
N LEU A 172 9.94 8.00 16.87
CA LEU A 172 10.63 9.06 17.61
C LEU A 172 9.69 10.21 18.03
N LEU A 173 8.63 10.46 17.25
CA LEU A 173 7.68 11.54 17.49
C LEU A 173 6.42 11.08 18.24
N LEU A 174 5.86 9.94 17.86
CA LEU A 174 4.55 9.44 18.30
C LEU A 174 4.64 8.17 19.17
N LYS A 175 5.85 7.65 19.41
CA LYS A 175 6.06 6.37 20.14
C LYS A 175 5.27 5.21 19.49
N GLU A 176 4.54 4.42 20.31
CA GLU A 176 3.80 3.22 19.84
C GLU A 176 2.82 3.47 18.69
N PRO A 177 1.92 4.49 18.74
CA PRO A 177 1.05 4.78 17.60
C PRO A 177 1.82 5.13 16.32
N GLY A 178 3.02 5.74 16.46
CA GLY A 178 3.88 6.08 15.33
C GLY A 178 4.34 4.86 14.54
N ILE A 179 4.58 3.73 15.21
CA ILE A 179 5.02 2.49 14.55
C ILE A 179 3.90 1.97 13.64
N TRP A 180 2.66 1.93 14.13
CA TRP A 180 1.51 1.48 13.37
C TRP A 180 1.11 2.42 12.22
N LEU A 181 1.29 3.73 12.41
CA LEU A 181 1.01 4.75 11.40
C LEU A 181 2.12 4.90 10.35
N ALA A 182 3.27 4.27 10.51
CA ALA A 182 4.39 4.39 9.58
C ALA A 182 4.02 3.92 8.16
N VAL A 183 3.35 2.78 8.04
CA VAL A 183 2.89 2.25 6.75
C VAL A 183 1.81 3.15 6.12
N PRO A 184 0.71 3.52 6.82
CA PRO A 184 -0.26 4.48 6.31
C PRO A 184 0.35 5.79 5.82
N LEU A 185 1.27 6.37 6.57
CA LEU A 185 1.90 7.62 6.18
C LEU A 185 2.79 7.47 4.94
N ALA A 186 3.54 6.38 4.82
CA ALA A 186 4.32 6.08 3.62
C ALA A 186 3.42 5.97 2.37
N GLU A 187 2.24 5.36 2.51
CA GLU A 187 1.26 5.26 1.44
C GLU A 187 0.64 6.63 1.08
N ILE A 188 0.35 7.47 2.07
CA ILE A 188 -0.14 8.85 1.86
C ILE A 188 0.91 9.69 1.14
N LEU A 189 2.17 9.64 1.55
CA LEU A 189 3.26 10.36 0.89
C LEU A 189 3.41 9.93 -0.56
N THR A 190 3.31 8.63 -0.83
CA THR A 190 3.32 8.08 -2.18
C THR A 190 2.14 8.58 -3.01
N PHE A 191 0.94 8.58 -2.44
CA PHE A 191 -0.25 9.12 -3.08
C PHE A 191 -0.06 10.60 -3.49
N LEU A 192 0.52 11.42 -2.61
CA LEU A 192 0.81 12.82 -2.93
C LEU A 192 1.80 12.96 -4.11
N VAL A 193 2.82 12.09 -4.19
CA VAL A 193 3.74 12.05 -5.34
C VAL A 193 2.99 11.68 -6.63
N ILE A 194 2.11 10.68 -6.59
CA ILE A 194 1.28 10.28 -7.73
C ILE A 194 0.41 11.45 -8.19
N MET A 195 -0.26 12.12 -7.27
CA MET A 195 -1.08 13.30 -7.57
C MET A 195 -0.25 14.42 -8.20
N ALA A 196 0.95 14.68 -7.70
CA ALA A 196 1.86 15.67 -8.29
C ALA A 196 2.26 15.32 -9.74
N ILE A 197 2.51 14.02 -10.02
CA ILE A 197 2.82 13.55 -11.38
C ILE A 197 1.62 13.76 -12.31
N TYR A 198 0.39 13.43 -11.86
CA TYR A 198 -0.82 13.64 -12.64
C TYR A 198 -1.09 15.13 -12.90
N TYR A 199 -0.92 15.98 -11.90
CA TYR A 199 -1.17 17.41 -12.00
C TYR A 199 -0.20 18.08 -12.99
N ARG A 200 1.08 17.78 -12.90
CA ARG A 200 2.10 18.28 -13.86
C ARG A 200 1.77 17.88 -15.30
N LYS A 201 1.27 16.65 -15.53
CA LYS A 201 0.91 16.19 -16.87
C LYS A 201 -0.30 16.93 -17.45
N HIS A 202 -1.27 17.31 -16.63
CA HIS A 202 -2.45 18.06 -17.08
C HIS A 202 -2.10 19.47 -17.58
N GLN A 203 -1.03 20.08 -17.08
CA GLN A 203 -0.53 21.36 -17.54
C GLN A 203 0.19 21.27 -18.90
N TRP A 204 0.80 20.10 -19.23
CA TRP A 204 1.51 19.90 -20.50
C TRP A 204 0.57 19.59 -21.68
N VAL A 205 -0.62 19.07 -21.42
CA VAL A 205 -1.65 18.78 -22.45
C VAL A 205 -2.47 20.03 -22.80
N ARG A 206 -2.39 21.08 -21.99
CA ARG A 206 -3.06 22.38 -22.24
C ARG A 206 -2.16 23.41 -22.97
N ARG A 207 -0.92 23.07 -23.24
CA ARG A 207 0.01 23.81 -24.12
C ARG A 207 0.22 23.04 -25.43
#